data_5e0c1b55d1e82ab8698e02291af9393b
#
_entry.id   5e0c1b55d1e82ab8698e02291af9393b
#
_cell.length_a   1.000
_cell.length_b   1.000
_cell.length_c   1.000
_cell.angle_alpha   90.00
_cell.angle_beta   90.00
_cell.angle_gamma   90.00
#
_symmetry.space_group_name_H-M   'P 1'
#
loop_
_entity.id
_entity.type
_entity.pdbx_description
1 polymer ?
#
loop_
_entity_poly.entity_id
_entity_poly.type
_entity_poly.pdbx_seq_one_letter_code
_entity_poly.pdbx_strand_id
1 'polypeptide(L)'
;MLPTATWYEKHDLNTTDMHPFIHPLTAAVDPAWESKSDWAIFRAIARKFSEIAPEVLGVEHDVVLTPIQHDTPGELAQAYEPRDWMKGECDPEPGKTMPAISLVERNYPEVFARFTSIGPALETLGNGSKGLNWDTSDEVELLARLNGRVSEGPTAGRPKVESDIDACETILMLAPETNGEVAVKAWHALEKATGRSHAHLAEGREEEKIRFRDVAAQPRKLISSPTWSGIESEQVCYNAGYTNVHELVPWRTISGRQQLYQDHHWMRAFGEGLVTWRPPIDTKTVMQVLGKLPNGNAEIMLNFLTPHQKWGIHSTYTENLIMLSLNRGGPMFWISEDDAKLAGIEDNDWIEAFNVNGALTARAIVSQRIRPGSALMYHAQEKLVNTVGSEITGQRGGIHNSVTRINMKPTHMIGGYAQLAYGFNYYGTVGANRDEWVIVRKMSEVNWFDKAADDSQNVEGGTADWGTGSAPRRKATQEPAE
;
A
#
# COMPACT_ATOMS: atom_id res chain seq x y z
N MET A 1 -16.21 8.15 12.77
CA MET A 1 -14.95 8.81 12.33
C MET A 1 -13.95 8.65 13.46
N LEU A 2 -12.71 8.28 13.17
CA LEU A 2 -11.64 8.14 14.16
C LEU A 2 -10.57 9.21 13.84
N PRO A 3 -10.53 10.32 14.58
CA PRO A 3 -9.57 11.39 14.33
C PRO A 3 -8.16 10.91 14.67
N THR A 4 -7.25 11.04 13.71
CA THR A 4 -5.85 10.64 13.86
C THR A 4 -4.97 11.84 14.17
N ALA A 5 -4.05 11.67 15.09
CA ALA A 5 -3.05 12.68 15.43
C ALA A 5 -2.14 12.98 14.23
N THR A 6 -1.79 14.25 14.06
CA THR A 6 -0.84 14.69 13.02
C THR A 6 0.60 14.31 13.39
N TRP A 7 1.51 14.54 12.47
CA TRP A 7 2.93 14.25 12.70
C TRP A 7 3.56 15.05 13.83
N TYR A 8 3.01 16.20 14.17
CA TYR A 8 3.45 17.02 15.31
C TYR A 8 2.87 16.61 16.66
N GLU A 9 1.94 15.67 16.64
CA GLU A 9 1.14 15.25 17.80
C GLU A 9 1.40 13.81 18.24
N LYS A 10 2.29 13.09 17.56
CA LYS A 10 2.59 11.67 17.84
C LYS A 10 4.07 11.37 17.77
N HIS A 11 4.47 10.23 18.34
CA HIS A 11 5.80 9.66 18.17
C HIS A 11 5.76 8.55 17.11
N ASP A 12 6.76 8.55 16.21
CA ASP A 12 6.87 7.53 15.16
C ASP A 12 8.28 7.56 14.58
N LEU A 13 8.55 6.67 13.63
CA LEU A 13 9.78 6.60 12.86
C LEU A 13 9.47 6.81 11.37
N ASN A 14 10.40 7.41 10.67
CA ASN A 14 10.30 7.60 9.24
C ASN A 14 11.60 7.25 8.54
N THR A 15 11.52 6.50 7.47
CA THR A 15 12.61 6.18 6.56
C THR A 15 12.18 6.48 5.13
N THR A 16 13.15 6.60 4.25
CA THR A 16 12.93 6.75 2.81
C THR A 16 14.02 6.00 2.05
N ASP A 17 13.73 5.61 0.83
CA ASP A 17 14.71 5.07 -0.11
C ASP A 17 15.51 6.16 -0.83
N MET A 18 15.27 7.45 -0.51
CA MET A 18 15.95 8.59 -1.08
C MET A 18 17.27 8.92 -0.38
N HIS A 19 17.46 8.44 0.85
CA HIS A 19 18.69 8.65 1.65
C HIS A 19 18.81 7.59 2.76
N PRO A 20 20.03 7.36 3.31
CA PRO A 20 20.29 6.30 4.28
C PRO A 20 20.02 6.68 5.74
N PHE A 21 19.06 7.55 6.01
CA PHE A 21 18.81 8.01 7.38
C PHE A 21 17.42 7.64 7.86
N ILE A 22 17.33 7.25 9.14
CA ILE A 22 16.09 7.15 9.88
C ILE A 22 15.84 8.45 10.65
N HIS A 23 14.62 8.94 10.56
CA HIS A 23 14.18 10.18 11.18
C HIS A 23 13.09 9.90 12.22
N PRO A 24 13.02 10.70 13.30
CA PRO A 24 11.90 10.63 14.22
C PRO A 24 10.72 11.44 13.71
N LEU A 25 9.54 11.03 14.11
CA LEU A 25 8.42 11.93 14.33
C LEU A 25 8.30 12.08 15.84
N THR A 26 8.53 13.26 16.36
CA THR A 26 8.50 13.53 17.80
C THR A 26 7.38 14.50 18.08
N ALA A 27 6.47 14.15 18.99
CA ALA A 27 5.37 15.02 19.38
C ALA A 27 5.91 16.34 19.91
N ALA A 28 5.51 17.44 19.29
CA ALA A 28 5.81 18.80 19.70
C ALA A 28 4.65 19.44 20.48
N VAL A 29 3.46 18.93 20.30
CA VAL A 29 2.22 19.34 20.95
C VAL A 29 1.38 18.11 21.28
N ASP A 30 0.48 18.25 22.23
CA ASP A 30 -0.48 17.19 22.51
C ASP A 30 -1.50 17.05 21.38
N PRO A 31 -2.04 15.83 21.16
CA PRO A 31 -3.09 15.61 20.17
C PRO A 31 -4.30 16.51 20.42
N ALA A 32 -4.80 17.13 19.33
CA ALA A 32 -5.97 18.01 19.43
C ALA A 32 -7.24 17.18 19.66
N TRP A 33 -8.11 17.67 20.54
CA TRP A 33 -9.41 17.07 20.89
C TRP A 33 -9.29 15.57 21.27
N GLU A 34 -10.01 14.73 20.55
CA GLU A 34 -10.03 13.27 20.75
C GLU A 34 -9.10 12.53 19.79
N SER A 35 -8.24 13.25 19.07
CA SER A 35 -7.32 12.59 18.14
C SER A 35 -6.30 11.73 18.88
N LYS A 36 -5.93 10.64 18.26
CA LYS A 36 -5.00 9.65 18.82
C LYS A 36 -4.01 9.23 17.75
N SER A 37 -2.84 8.78 18.17
CA SER A 37 -1.90 8.14 17.24
C SER A 37 -2.52 6.87 16.61
N ASP A 38 -1.99 6.49 15.46
CA ASP A 38 -2.41 5.25 14.80
C ASP A 38 -2.29 4.05 15.74
N TRP A 39 -1.18 3.94 16.46
CA TRP A 39 -0.99 2.91 17.47
C TRP A 39 -2.09 2.91 18.54
N ALA A 40 -2.39 4.06 19.11
CA ALA A 40 -3.42 4.20 20.15
C ALA A 40 -4.82 3.89 19.61
N ILE A 41 -5.13 4.24 18.37
CA ILE A 41 -6.39 3.89 17.69
C ILE A 41 -6.52 2.37 17.57
N PHE A 42 -5.52 1.71 16.96
CA PHE A 42 -5.57 0.27 16.78
C PHE A 42 -5.54 -0.50 18.10
N ARG A 43 -4.80 0.00 19.08
CA ARG A 43 -4.82 -0.55 20.44
C ARG A 43 -6.21 -0.48 21.08
N ALA A 44 -6.92 0.63 20.91
CA ALA A 44 -8.29 0.77 21.40
C ALA A 44 -9.27 -0.17 20.67
N ILE A 45 -9.12 -0.31 19.36
CA ILE A 45 -9.90 -1.26 18.55
C ILE A 45 -9.66 -2.68 19.03
N ALA A 46 -8.39 -3.10 19.16
CA ALA A 46 -8.03 -4.43 19.62
C ALA A 46 -8.60 -4.74 21.01
N ARG A 47 -8.56 -3.75 21.93
CA ARG A 47 -9.15 -3.88 23.27
C ARG A 47 -10.65 -4.12 23.19
N LYS A 48 -11.36 -3.23 22.45
CA LYS A 48 -12.81 -3.34 22.36
C LYS A 48 -13.25 -4.61 21.65
N PHE A 49 -12.52 -5.01 20.64
CA PHE A 49 -12.75 -6.28 19.93
C PHE A 49 -12.63 -7.48 20.90
N SER A 50 -11.56 -7.54 21.69
CA SER A 50 -11.34 -8.64 22.66
C SER A 50 -12.38 -8.68 23.77
N GLU A 51 -12.92 -7.52 24.19
CA GLU A 51 -14.00 -7.44 25.17
C GLU A 51 -15.31 -8.04 24.65
N ILE A 52 -15.62 -7.86 23.37
CA ILE A 52 -16.87 -8.32 22.74
C ILE A 52 -16.75 -9.77 22.26
N ALA A 53 -15.57 -10.19 21.85
CA ALA A 53 -15.33 -11.48 21.22
C ALA A 53 -15.84 -12.71 22.02
N PRO A 54 -15.73 -12.77 23.36
CA PRO A 54 -16.26 -13.91 24.13
C PRO A 54 -17.74 -14.18 23.93
N GLU A 55 -18.53 -13.13 23.71
CA GLU A 55 -19.99 -13.26 23.55
C GLU A 55 -20.40 -13.60 22.11
N VAL A 56 -19.58 -13.23 21.11
CA VAL A 56 -19.98 -13.28 19.70
C VAL A 56 -19.14 -14.28 18.90
N LEU A 57 -17.84 -14.32 19.09
CA LEU A 57 -16.89 -15.09 18.28
C LEU A 57 -16.17 -16.19 19.07
N GLY A 58 -15.69 -15.87 20.26
CA GLY A 58 -14.93 -16.82 21.10
C GLY A 58 -13.65 -17.31 20.43
N VAL A 59 -13.39 -18.62 20.57
CA VAL A 59 -12.26 -19.32 19.98
C VAL A 59 -12.76 -20.21 18.85
N GLU A 60 -12.20 -20.01 17.67
CA GLU A 60 -12.57 -20.77 16.47
C GLU A 60 -11.35 -21.33 15.76
N HIS A 61 -11.58 -22.28 14.88
CA HIS A 61 -10.56 -22.84 14.00
C HIS A 61 -10.80 -22.41 12.57
N ASP A 62 -9.73 -22.07 11.88
CA ASP A 62 -9.74 -21.67 10.49
C ASP A 62 -8.81 -22.53 9.66
N VAL A 63 -9.11 -22.68 8.40
CA VAL A 63 -8.23 -23.31 7.43
C VAL A 63 -7.43 -22.22 6.73
N VAL A 64 -6.13 -22.23 6.95
CA VAL A 64 -5.22 -21.25 6.35
C VAL A 64 -4.33 -21.94 5.33
N LEU A 65 -4.33 -21.39 4.12
CA LEU A 65 -3.37 -21.80 3.10
C LEU A 65 -2.01 -21.16 3.43
N THR A 66 -1.06 -21.98 3.83
CA THR A 66 0.29 -21.53 4.13
C THR A 66 1.09 -21.39 2.84
N PRO A 67 1.69 -20.23 2.56
CA PRO A 67 2.58 -20.08 1.42
C PRO A 67 3.73 -21.06 1.49
N ILE A 68 3.96 -21.80 0.42
CA ILE A 68 5.10 -22.69 0.29
C ILE A 68 6.27 -21.86 -0.23
N GLN A 69 7.39 -21.90 0.48
CA GLN A 69 8.62 -21.25 0.04
C GLN A 69 9.40 -22.21 -0.85
N HIS A 70 9.56 -21.83 -2.10
CA HIS A 70 10.33 -22.57 -3.09
C HIS A 70 11.40 -21.67 -3.71
N ASP A 71 12.49 -22.28 -4.11
CA ASP A 71 13.62 -21.57 -4.73
C ASP A 71 13.45 -21.35 -6.21
N THR A 72 12.54 -22.06 -6.86
CA THR A 72 12.34 -22.00 -8.31
C THR A 72 10.89 -21.73 -8.69
N PRO A 73 10.67 -21.02 -9.82
CA PRO A 73 9.34 -20.81 -10.35
C PRO A 73 8.60 -22.09 -10.73
N GLY A 74 9.33 -23.13 -11.12
CA GLY A 74 8.76 -24.43 -11.45
C GLY A 74 8.12 -25.10 -10.24
N GLU A 75 8.79 -25.03 -9.10
CA GLU A 75 8.26 -25.55 -7.83
C GLU A 75 7.04 -24.74 -7.34
N LEU A 76 7.07 -23.43 -7.52
CA LEU A 76 5.93 -22.57 -7.20
C LEU A 76 4.71 -22.84 -8.08
N ALA A 77 4.94 -23.16 -9.36
CA ALA A 77 3.86 -23.48 -10.28
C ALA A 77 3.26 -24.87 -10.05
N GLN A 78 4.02 -25.74 -9.45
CA GLN A 78 3.47 -26.98 -8.97
C GLN A 78 2.77 -26.67 -7.67
N ALA A 79 1.48 -26.42 -7.77
CA ALA A 79 0.65 -26.63 -6.62
C ALA A 79 1.14 -27.92 -5.98
N TYR A 80 1.46 -27.85 -4.73
CA TYR A 80 1.69 -28.99 -3.90
C TYR A 80 0.94 -30.22 -4.46
N GLU A 81 1.61 -31.32 -4.66
CA GLU A 81 1.04 -32.51 -5.24
C GLU A 81 0.31 -33.33 -4.16
N PRO A 82 -0.99 -33.14 -3.98
CA PRO A 82 -1.75 -33.83 -2.94
C PRO A 82 -2.14 -35.23 -3.42
N ARG A 83 -1.15 -36.02 -3.81
CA ARG A 83 -1.32 -37.27 -4.54
C ARG A 83 -2.17 -38.28 -3.79
N ASP A 84 -1.92 -38.43 -2.53
CA ASP A 84 -2.43 -39.57 -1.78
C ASP A 84 -3.92 -39.45 -1.44
N TRP A 85 -4.32 -38.32 -0.89
CA TRP A 85 -5.72 -38.10 -0.56
C TRP A 85 -6.60 -37.89 -1.79
N MET A 86 -6.09 -37.24 -2.85
CA MET A 86 -6.84 -37.10 -4.10
C MET A 86 -7.10 -38.44 -4.80
N LYS A 87 -6.22 -39.41 -4.59
CA LYS A 87 -6.38 -40.78 -5.09
C LYS A 87 -7.17 -41.66 -4.15
N GLY A 88 -7.59 -41.16 -2.99
CA GLY A 88 -8.26 -41.94 -1.97
C GLY A 88 -7.33 -42.85 -1.21
N GLU A 89 -6.03 -42.64 -1.24
CA GLU A 89 -5.03 -43.45 -0.53
C GLU A 89 -4.95 -43.13 0.96
N CYS A 90 -5.35 -41.91 1.32
CA CYS A 90 -5.44 -41.44 2.72
C CYS A 90 -6.47 -40.35 2.86
N ASP A 91 -6.84 -40.01 4.09
CA ASP A 91 -7.74 -38.89 4.36
C ASP A 91 -7.05 -37.55 4.19
N PRO A 92 -7.76 -36.48 3.78
CA PRO A 92 -7.22 -35.14 3.67
C PRO A 92 -7.04 -34.51 5.06
N GLU A 93 -5.83 -34.48 5.55
CA GLU A 93 -5.47 -33.89 6.85
C GLU A 93 -4.64 -32.62 6.65
N PRO A 94 -5.16 -31.43 7.02
CA PRO A 94 -4.39 -30.17 6.96
C PRO A 94 -3.08 -30.26 7.77
N GLY A 95 -2.01 -29.75 7.19
CA GLY A 95 -0.66 -29.76 7.79
C GLY A 95 0.04 -31.12 7.77
N LYS A 96 -0.60 -32.17 7.30
CA LYS A 96 -0.07 -33.52 7.26
C LYS A 96 -0.11 -34.11 5.85
N THR A 97 -1.27 -34.53 5.37
CA THR A 97 -1.43 -35.00 3.99
C THR A 97 -1.71 -33.84 3.02
N MET A 98 -2.01 -32.66 3.55
CA MET A 98 -2.17 -31.39 2.85
C MET A 98 -1.24 -30.33 3.47
N PRO A 99 0.10 -30.40 3.29
CA PRO A 99 1.05 -29.55 4.02
C PRO A 99 0.96 -28.06 3.69
N ALA A 100 0.40 -27.68 2.54
CA ALA A 100 0.13 -26.28 2.24
C ALA A 100 -1.07 -25.70 3.01
N ILE A 101 -1.81 -26.55 3.72
CA ILE A 101 -2.99 -26.17 4.49
C ILE A 101 -2.73 -26.43 5.96
N SER A 102 -3.00 -25.45 6.78
CA SER A 102 -2.88 -25.54 8.24
C SER A 102 -4.19 -25.19 8.90
N LEU A 103 -4.50 -25.84 10.00
CA LEU A 103 -5.53 -25.39 10.93
C LEU A 103 -4.92 -24.38 11.88
N VAL A 104 -5.57 -23.22 11.98
CA VAL A 104 -5.15 -22.14 12.86
C VAL A 104 -6.27 -21.84 13.83
N GLU A 105 -5.94 -21.88 15.11
CA GLU A 105 -6.86 -21.42 16.14
C GLU A 105 -6.90 -19.89 16.13
N ARG A 106 -8.10 -19.32 16.01
CA ARG A 106 -8.40 -17.91 16.15
C ARG A 106 -8.95 -17.66 17.55
N ASN A 107 -8.10 -17.19 18.45
CA ASN A 107 -8.50 -16.85 19.82
C ASN A 107 -8.80 -15.35 19.88
N TYR A 108 -10.00 -14.97 19.56
CA TYR A 108 -10.43 -13.59 19.51
C TYR A 108 -10.36 -12.84 20.85
N PRO A 109 -10.67 -13.46 22.00
CA PRO A 109 -10.48 -12.82 23.30
C PRO A 109 -9.05 -12.37 23.59
N GLU A 110 -8.04 -13.03 23.02
CA GLU A 110 -6.63 -12.72 23.24
C GLU A 110 -6.04 -11.68 22.27
N VAL A 111 -6.82 -11.15 21.31
CA VAL A 111 -6.30 -10.22 20.31
C VAL A 111 -5.62 -9.01 20.94
N PHE A 112 -6.20 -8.41 21.99
CA PHE A 112 -5.60 -7.27 22.68
C PHE A 112 -4.28 -7.61 23.36
N ALA A 113 -4.22 -8.73 24.07
CA ALA A 113 -3.00 -9.16 24.75
C ALA A 113 -1.87 -9.40 23.73
N ARG A 114 -2.18 -10.04 22.60
CA ARG A 114 -1.23 -10.31 21.52
C ARG A 114 -0.82 -9.04 20.76
N PHE A 115 -1.73 -8.08 20.63
CA PHE A 115 -1.44 -6.79 19.99
C PHE A 115 -0.49 -5.92 20.82
N THR A 116 -0.56 -6.00 22.13
CA THR A 116 0.23 -5.18 23.07
C THR A 116 1.48 -5.89 23.62
N SER A 117 1.92 -6.95 22.95
CA SER A 117 3.13 -7.69 23.30
C SER A 117 3.80 -8.28 22.07
N ILE A 118 5.05 -8.67 22.22
CA ILE A 118 5.79 -9.34 21.14
C ILE A 118 5.48 -10.82 21.15
N GLY A 119 5.18 -11.38 19.98
CA GLY A 119 4.95 -12.80 19.80
C GLY A 119 6.23 -13.65 19.85
N PRO A 120 6.11 -14.95 20.13
CA PRO A 120 7.26 -15.85 20.29
C PRO A 120 8.08 -16.03 18.99
N ALA A 121 7.46 -15.86 17.83
CA ALA A 121 8.16 -16.02 16.56
C ALA A 121 9.29 -14.99 16.36
N LEU A 122 9.16 -13.78 16.92
CA LEU A 122 10.20 -12.78 16.82
C LEU A 122 11.47 -13.10 17.61
N GLU A 123 11.41 -13.99 18.59
CA GLU A 123 12.61 -14.46 19.31
C GLU A 123 13.52 -15.29 18.42
N THR A 124 12.97 -16.17 17.62
CA THR A 124 13.74 -17.17 16.87
C THR A 124 13.83 -16.89 15.38
N LEU A 125 12.83 -16.24 14.80
CA LEU A 125 12.77 -15.98 13.37
C LEU A 125 13.34 -14.61 12.99
N GLY A 126 13.46 -13.70 13.96
CA GLY A 126 13.91 -12.35 13.70
C GLY A 126 13.05 -11.61 12.67
N ASN A 127 13.60 -10.58 12.09
CA ASN A 127 12.98 -9.82 11.02
C ASN A 127 13.44 -10.36 9.65
N GLY A 128 12.99 -11.55 9.29
CA GLY A 128 13.46 -12.29 8.13
C GLY A 128 13.26 -11.57 6.79
N SER A 129 14.22 -11.78 5.90
CA SER A 129 14.18 -11.30 4.51
C SER A 129 14.80 -12.33 3.59
N LYS A 130 14.31 -12.43 2.38
CA LYS A 130 14.86 -13.33 1.34
C LYS A 130 14.91 -14.81 1.75
N GLY A 131 13.93 -15.24 2.56
CA GLY A 131 13.93 -16.60 3.12
C GLY A 131 14.92 -16.85 4.25
N LEU A 132 15.57 -15.82 4.75
CA LEU A 132 16.49 -15.89 5.87
C LEU A 132 15.79 -15.65 7.20
N ASN A 133 16.32 -16.23 8.24
CA ASN A 133 15.95 -15.92 9.63
C ASN A 133 17.17 -15.96 10.53
N TRP A 134 17.05 -15.39 11.70
CA TRP A 134 18.10 -15.35 12.72
C TRP A 134 17.50 -15.21 14.10
N ASP A 135 18.23 -15.67 15.09
CA ASP A 135 17.81 -15.61 16.49
C ASP A 135 17.92 -14.18 17.04
N THR A 136 16.85 -13.69 17.65
CA THR A 136 16.78 -12.38 18.32
C THR A 136 16.35 -12.49 19.79
N SER A 137 16.57 -13.64 20.43
CA SER A 137 16.22 -13.88 21.84
C SER A 137 16.84 -12.86 22.78
N ASP A 138 18.11 -12.52 22.55
CA ASP A 138 18.86 -11.54 23.37
C ASP A 138 18.25 -10.15 23.24
N GLU A 139 17.88 -9.75 22.01
CA GLU A 139 17.27 -8.46 21.71
C GLU A 139 15.87 -8.36 22.30
N VAL A 140 15.10 -9.44 22.26
CA VAL A 140 13.78 -9.52 22.92
C VAL A 140 13.92 -9.40 24.44
N GLU A 141 14.93 -10.03 25.04
CA GLU A 141 15.21 -9.88 26.47
C GLU A 141 15.61 -8.43 26.84
N LEU A 142 16.46 -7.80 26.02
CA LEU A 142 16.80 -6.39 26.20
C LEU A 142 15.58 -5.50 26.09
N LEU A 143 14.73 -5.75 25.11
CA LEU A 143 13.49 -5.01 24.90
C LEU A 143 12.53 -5.15 26.10
N ALA A 144 12.46 -6.33 26.69
CA ALA A 144 11.67 -6.56 27.91
C ALA A 144 12.17 -5.77 29.12
N ARG A 145 13.47 -5.49 29.18
CA ARG A 145 14.04 -4.59 30.20
C ARG A 145 13.71 -3.12 29.95
N LEU A 146 13.53 -2.74 28.68
CA LEU A 146 13.23 -1.38 28.26
C LEU A 146 11.76 -1.02 28.43
N ASN A 147 10.90 -1.78 27.79
CA ASN A 147 9.47 -1.55 27.72
C ASN A 147 8.72 -2.13 28.94
N GLY A 148 9.41 -2.97 29.73
CA GLY A 148 8.79 -3.76 30.78
C GLY A 148 8.15 -5.04 30.26
N ARG A 149 7.74 -5.91 31.19
CA ARG A 149 7.10 -7.19 30.89
C ARG A 149 5.61 -7.13 31.17
N VAL A 150 4.85 -7.87 30.37
CA VAL A 150 3.45 -8.18 30.68
C VAL A 150 3.41 -8.99 31.97
N SER A 151 2.63 -8.54 32.95
CA SER A 151 2.59 -9.15 34.27
C SER A 151 1.72 -10.40 34.34
N GLU A 152 0.65 -10.47 33.57
CA GLU A 152 -0.37 -11.53 33.65
C GLU A 152 -1.04 -11.78 32.29
N GLY A 153 -1.82 -12.83 32.20
CA GLY A 153 -2.58 -13.19 31.00
C GLY A 153 -1.77 -14.03 29.99
N PRO A 154 -2.31 -14.22 28.78
CA PRO A 154 -1.77 -15.18 27.80
C PRO A 154 -0.38 -14.81 27.26
N THR A 155 0.05 -13.57 27.42
CA THR A 155 1.36 -13.06 26.99
C THR A 155 2.27 -12.68 28.15
N ALA A 156 1.98 -13.17 29.38
CA ALA A 156 2.79 -12.92 30.56
C ALA A 156 4.27 -13.24 30.33
N GLY A 157 5.14 -12.35 30.84
CA GLY A 157 6.58 -12.43 30.66
C GLY A 157 7.11 -11.81 29.36
N ARG A 158 6.28 -11.57 28.36
CA ARG A 158 6.68 -10.96 27.09
C ARG A 158 6.93 -9.44 27.21
N PRO A 159 7.80 -8.87 26.36
CA PRO A 159 7.95 -7.42 26.29
C PRO A 159 6.65 -6.74 25.98
N LYS A 160 6.39 -5.62 26.67
CA LYS A 160 5.22 -4.78 26.42
C LYS A 160 5.41 -3.93 25.17
N VAL A 161 4.28 -3.67 24.47
CA VAL A 161 4.18 -2.70 23.40
C VAL A 161 2.89 -1.90 23.63
N GLU A 162 2.91 -0.98 24.59
CA GLU A 162 1.72 -0.26 25.05
C GLU A 162 1.60 1.17 24.51
N SER A 163 2.73 1.75 24.07
CA SER A 163 2.81 3.11 23.57
C SER A 163 3.48 3.21 22.20
N ASP A 164 3.35 4.35 21.55
CA ASP A 164 4.05 4.66 20.29
C ASP A 164 5.57 4.48 20.47
N ILE A 165 6.12 4.92 21.60
CA ILE A 165 7.55 4.80 21.88
C ILE A 165 7.95 3.34 22.05
N ASP A 166 7.14 2.51 22.73
CA ASP A 166 7.42 1.09 22.86
C ASP A 166 7.43 0.40 21.49
N ALA A 167 6.53 0.79 20.59
CA ALA A 167 6.50 0.31 19.23
C ALA A 167 7.76 0.72 18.43
N CYS A 168 8.18 1.98 18.56
CA CYS A 168 9.41 2.48 17.96
C CYS A 168 10.65 1.74 18.48
N GLU A 169 10.76 1.56 19.80
CA GLU A 169 11.87 0.83 20.41
C GLU A 169 11.89 -0.66 20.00
N THR A 170 10.72 -1.26 19.80
CA THR A 170 10.60 -2.62 19.28
C THR A 170 11.18 -2.73 17.87
N ILE A 171 10.79 -1.82 16.99
CA ILE A 171 11.32 -1.77 15.61
C ILE A 171 12.84 -1.57 15.62
N LEU A 172 13.32 -0.58 16.38
CA LEU A 172 14.75 -0.23 16.43
C LEU A 172 15.61 -1.35 17.01
N MET A 173 15.09 -2.10 17.99
CA MET A 173 15.84 -3.18 18.62
C MET A 173 15.94 -4.43 17.75
N LEU A 174 14.88 -4.75 16.99
CA LEU A 174 14.78 -6.00 16.23
C LEU A 174 15.15 -5.86 14.76
N ALA A 175 15.26 -4.63 14.23
CA ALA A 175 15.63 -4.41 12.85
C ALA A 175 17.15 -4.41 12.67
N PRO A 176 17.68 -5.15 11.69
CA PRO A 176 19.12 -5.14 11.42
C PRO A 176 19.65 -3.78 10.96
N GLU A 177 18.81 -2.92 10.43
CA GLU A 177 19.18 -1.57 9.99
C GLU A 177 19.46 -0.61 11.16
N THR A 178 19.07 -0.97 12.37
CA THR A 178 19.17 -0.11 13.55
C THR A 178 19.85 -0.77 14.74
N ASN A 179 20.18 -2.06 14.63
CA ASN A 179 20.90 -2.83 15.62
C ASN A 179 22.02 -3.63 14.96
N GLY A 180 23.27 -3.27 15.25
CA GLY A 180 24.45 -3.85 14.62
C GLY A 180 24.63 -5.34 14.91
N GLU A 181 24.32 -5.80 16.12
CA GLU A 181 24.35 -7.23 16.46
C GLU A 181 23.35 -8.02 15.59
N VAL A 182 22.15 -7.48 15.38
CA VAL A 182 21.15 -8.07 14.51
C VAL A 182 21.60 -8.01 13.05
N ALA A 183 22.25 -6.92 12.61
CA ALA A 183 22.81 -6.81 11.26
C ALA A 183 23.85 -7.90 11.00
N VAL A 184 24.74 -8.16 11.94
CA VAL A 184 25.74 -9.23 11.84
C VAL A 184 25.08 -10.59 11.78
N LYS A 185 24.12 -10.88 12.66
CA LYS A 185 23.32 -12.14 12.62
C LYS A 185 22.66 -12.33 11.26
N ALA A 186 22.06 -11.28 10.70
CA ALA A 186 21.40 -11.31 9.41
C ALA A 186 22.39 -11.54 8.25
N TRP A 187 23.55 -10.89 8.28
CA TRP A 187 24.61 -11.13 7.29
C TRP A 187 25.15 -12.54 7.35
N HIS A 188 25.42 -13.09 8.53
CA HIS A 188 25.85 -14.49 8.69
C HIS A 188 24.79 -15.48 8.20
N ALA A 189 23.51 -15.19 8.39
CA ALA A 189 22.44 -16.02 7.83
C ALA A 189 22.49 -16.01 6.29
N LEU A 190 22.74 -14.85 5.67
CA LEU A 190 22.91 -14.76 4.22
C LEU A 190 24.17 -15.46 3.73
N GLU A 191 25.30 -15.31 4.41
CA GLU A 191 26.57 -15.97 4.10
C GLU A 191 26.41 -17.49 4.11
N LYS A 192 25.73 -18.01 5.12
CA LYS A 192 25.42 -19.45 5.22
C LYS A 192 24.57 -19.94 4.03
N ALA A 193 23.61 -19.14 3.59
CA ALA A 193 22.72 -19.49 2.48
C ALA A 193 23.40 -19.37 1.11
N THR A 194 24.32 -18.41 0.94
CA THR A 194 24.93 -18.08 -0.36
C THR A 194 26.37 -18.56 -0.56
N GLY A 195 27.07 -18.86 0.53
CA GLY A 195 28.50 -19.17 0.53
C GLY A 195 29.39 -17.95 0.26
N ARG A 196 28.87 -16.72 0.32
CA ARG A 196 29.59 -15.47 0.09
C ARG A 196 29.74 -14.67 1.39
N SER A 197 30.89 -14.04 1.61
CA SER A 197 31.11 -13.19 2.77
C SER A 197 30.51 -11.80 2.54
N HIS A 198 29.71 -11.33 3.50
CA HIS A 198 29.04 -10.04 3.49
C HIS A 198 29.04 -9.32 4.86
N ALA A 199 29.49 -10.00 5.94
CA ALA A 199 29.46 -9.42 7.29
C ALA A 199 30.29 -8.15 7.42
N HIS A 200 31.32 -7.99 6.57
CA HIS A 200 32.13 -6.77 6.48
C HIS A 200 31.29 -5.52 6.16
N LEU A 201 30.09 -5.67 5.59
CA LEU A 201 29.19 -4.55 5.31
C LEU A 201 28.58 -3.91 6.58
N ALA A 202 28.70 -4.56 7.72
CA ALA A 202 28.35 -4.00 9.03
C ALA A 202 29.58 -3.67 9.89
N GLU A 203 30.80 -3.79 9.35
CA GLU A 203 32.05 -3.55 10.07
C GLU A 203 32.09 -2.15 10.70
N GLY A 204 32.53 -2.09 11.94
CA GLY A 204 32.63 -0.85 12.72
C GLY A 204 31.32 -0.36 13.31
N ARG A 205 30.21 -1.09 13.09
CA ARG A 205 28.89 -0.74 13.61
C ARG A 205 28.21 -1.91 14.35
N GLU A 206 28.94 -2.97 14.64
CA GLU A 206 28.44 -4.23 15.19
C GLU A 206 27.80 -4.05 16.56
N GLU A 207 28.34 -3.13 17.37
CA GLU A 207 27.85 -2.85 18.73
C GLU A 207 26.82 -1.71 18.77
N GLU A 208 26.55 -1.07 17.65
CA GLU A 208 25.63 0.07 17.59
C GLU A 208 24.17 -0.38 17.79
N LYS A 209 23.52 0.24 18.76
CA LYS A 209 22.09 0.06 19.02
C LYS A 209 21.40 1.42 18.99
N ILE A 210 20.76 1.72 17.88
CA ILE A 210 20.02 2.97 17.69
C ILE A 210 18.72 2.89 18.50
N ARG A 211 18.51 3.88 19.37
CA ARG A 211 17.34 3.97 20.24
C ARG A 211 16.47 5.14 19.80
N PHE A 212 15.20 5.13 20.19
CA PHE A 212 14.29 6.24 19.88
C PHE A 212 14.83 7.60 20.33
N ARG A 213 15.41 7.69 21.54
CA ARG A 213 16.04 8.91 22.04
C ARG A 213 17.20 9.40 21.15
N ASP A 214 17.93 8.50 20.51
CA ASP A 214 19.05 8.84 19.66
C ASP A 214 18.56 9.41 18.32
N VAL A 215 17.51 8.81 17.77
CA VAL A 215 16.85 9.30 16.57
C VAL A 215 16.13 10.62 16.85
N ALA A 216 15.47 10.75 18.01
CA ALA A 216 14.80 11.97 18.44
C ALA A 216 15.77 13.16 18.61
N ALA A 217 17.03 12.89 18.98
CA ALA A 217 18.07 13.93 19.09
C ALA A 217 18.58 14.38 17.72
N GLN A 218 18.76 13.44 16.79
CA GLN A 218 19.19 13.71 15.41
C GLN A 218 18.94 12.48 14.52
N PRO A 219 18.73 12.65 13.20
CA PRO A 219 18.65 11.53 12.27
C PRO A 219 19.87 10.61 12.37
N ARG A 220 19.66 9.31 12.31
CA ARG A 220 20.73 8.32 12.38
C ARG A 220 20.87 7.60 11.05
N LYS A 221 22.10 7.33 10.65
CA LYS A 221 22.37 6.55 9.45
C LYS A 221 22.04 5.09 9.71
N LEU A 222 21.31 4.47 8.77
CA LEU A 222 20.99 3.04 8.82
C LEU A 222 22.24 2.18 8.70
N ILE A 223 22.21 1.02 9.33
CA ILE A 223 23.24 0.00 9.24
C ILE A 223 22.93 -0.86 8.00
N SER A 224 23.95 -1.22 7.25
CA SER A 224 23.79 -2.12 6.10
C SER A 224 23.29 -3.50 6.55
N SER A 225 22.32 -4.04 5.83
CA SER A 225 21.71 -5.33 6.14
C SER A 225 21.23 -6.05 4.88
N PRO A 226 20.96 -7.37 4.94
CA PRO A 226 20.34 -8.08 3.83
C PRO A 226 18.95 -7.56 3.44
N THR A 227 18.26 -6.89 4.36
CA THR A 227 16.92 -6.35 4.14
C THR A 227 16.95 -5.00 3.43
N TRP A 228 18.01 -4.22 3.63
CA TRP A 228 18.19 -2.91 3.04
C TRP A 228 19.50 -2.87 2.24
N SER A 229 19.41 -2.66 0.95
CA SER A 229 20.53 -2.78 0.01
C SER A 229 21.27 -1.47 -0.28
N GLY A 230 20.80 -0.36 0.24
CA GLY A 230 21.48 0.93 0.07
C GLY A 230 22.69 1.03 0.98
N ILE A 231 23.80 1.52 0.43
CA ILE A 231 25.04 1.79 1.17
C ILE A 231 25.70 3.07 0.68
N GLU A 232 26.39 3.74 1.56
CA GLU A 232 27.26 4.83 1.24
C GLU A 232 28.70 4.32 1.11
N SER A 233 29.36 4.75 0.07
CA SER A 233 30.80 4.56 -0.12
C SER A 233 31.52 5.92 -0.10
N GLU A 234 32.82 5.91 -0.13
CA GLU A 234 33.64 7.13 -0.23
C GLU A 234 33.30 7.97 -1.48
N GLN A 235 32.84 7.33 -2.54
CA GLN A 235 32.57 7.96 -3.83
C GLN A 235 31.10 8.16 -4.14
N VAL A 236 30.23 7.41 -3.47
CA VAL A 236 28.79 7.44 -3.71
C VAL A 236 28.06 7.70 -2.40
N CYS A 237 27.36 8.81 -2.33
CA CYS A 237 26.65 9.21 -1.12
C CYS A 237 25.55 8.24 -0.73
N TYR A 238 24.77 7.75 -1.70
CA TYR A 238 23.74 6.74 -1.52
C TYR A 238 23.31 6.12 -2.86
N ASN A 239 23.11 4.82 -2.85
CA ASN A 239 22.55 4.08 -3.97
C ASN A 239 21.77 2.86 -3.45
N ALA A 240 20.46 2.83 -3.66
CA ALA A 240 19.60 1.78 -3.17
C ALA A 240 19.94 0.37 -3.70
N GLY A 241 20.57 0.27 -4.86
CA GLY A 241 21.02 -1.00 -5.45
C GLY A 241 22.50 -1.31 -5.26
N TYR A 242 23.22 -0.50 -4.49
CA TYR A 242 24.68 -0.61 -4.41
C TYR A 242 25.13 -2.02 -4.00
N THR A 243 24.68 -2.52 -2.88
CA THR A 243 25.07 -3.84 -2.37
C THR A 243 24.63 -4.98 -3.27
N ASN A 244 23.53 -4.83 -4.01
CA ASN A 244 23.10 -5.83 -4.97
C ASN A 244 24.05 -5.93 -6.17
N VAL A 245 24.55 -4.79 -6.64
CA VAL A 245 25.39 -4.72 -7.86
C VAL A 245 26.88 -4.93 -7.56
N HIS A 246 27.40 -4.29 -6.50
CA HIS A 246 28.82 -4.29 -6.19
C HIS A 246 29.22 -5.40 -5.23
N GLU A 247 28.39 -5.67 -4.23
CA GLU A 247 28.66 -6.69 -3.23
C GLU A 247 27.94 -8.03 -3.54
N LEU A 248 27.14 -8.05 -4.62
CA LEU A 248 26.39 -9.22 -5.08
C LEU A 248 25.43 -9.78 -4.01
N VAL A 249 24.89 -8.91 -3.19
CA VAL A 249 23.79 -9.25 -2.29
C VAL A 249 22.56 -9.60 -3.14
N PRO A 250 21.90 -10.75 -2.92
CA PRO A 250 20.76 -11.15 -3.74
C PRO A 250 19.62 -10.14 -3.69
N TRP A 251 18.98 -9.92 -4.84
CA TRP A 251 17.72 -9.18 -4.92
C TRP A 251 16.60 -9.93 -4.19
N ARG A 252 15.56 -9.20 -3.80
CA ARG A 252 14.36 -9.79 -3.17
C ARG A 252 13.48 -10.50 -4.19
N THR A 253 14.07 -11.39 -4.95
CA THR A 253 13.40 -12.27 -5.91
C THR A 253 13.73 -13.71 -5.55
N ILE A 254 12.96 -14.66 -6.02
CA ILE A 254 13.20 -16.08 -5.75
C ILE A 254 14.59 -16.52 -6.23
N SER A 255 15.01 -16.03 -7.39
CA SER A 255 16.34 -16.33 -7.93
C SER A 255 17.47 -15.51 -7.35
N GLY A 256 17.17 -14.50 -6.53
CA GLY A 256 18.13 -13.51 -6.04
C GLY A 256 18.66 -12.57 -7.12
N ARG A 257 18.10 -12.59 -8.33
CA ARG A 257 18.55 -11.79 -9.48
C ARG A 257 17.45 -10.88 -9.99
N GLN A 258 17.83 -9.79 -10.63
CA GLN A 258 16.90 -9.04 -11.47
C GLN A 258 16.45 -9.92 -12.64
N GLN A 259 15.15 -10.01 -12.83
CA GLN A 259 14.59 -10.84 -13.90
C GLN A 259 14.16 -9.96 -15.05
N LEU A 260 14.90 -10.06 -16.14
CA LEU A 260 14.54 -9.45 -17.43
C LEU A 260 13.82 -10.46 -18.33
N TYR A 261 14.01 -11.75 -18.06
CA TYR A 261 13.38 -12.86 -18.75
C TYR A 261 12.87 -13.87 -17.74
N GLN A 262 11.63 -14.29 -17.88
CA GLN A 262 11.02 -15.31 -17.02
C GLN A 262 10.97 -16.63 -17.78
N ASP A 263 11.93 -17.51 -17.49
CA ASP A 263 12.03 -18.83 -18.10
C ASP A 263 11.10 -19.84 -17.39
N HIS A 264 9.81 -19.54 -17.44
CA HIS A 264 8.78 -20.41 -16.93
C HIS A 264 7.92 -20.91 -18.10
N HIS A 265 7.61 -22.20 -18.14
CA HIS A 265 6.95 -22.79 -19.32
C HIS A 265 5.61 -22.14 -19.67
N TRP A 266 4.81 -21.69 -18.67
CA TRP A 266 3.56 -20.99 -18.91
C TRP A 266 3.79 -19.57 -19.43
N MET A 267 4.75 -18.84 -18.86
CA MET A 267 5.10 -17.51 -19.34
C MET A 267 5.57 -17.58 -20.80
N ARG A 268 6.36 -18.58 -21.14
CA ARG A 268 6.81 -18.82 -22.51
C ARG A 268 5.66 -19.20 -23.43
N ALA A 269 4.77 -20.10 -23.00
CA ALA A 269 3.62 -20.53 -23.79
C ALA A 269 2.66 -19.36 -24.12
N PHE A 270 2.51 -18.41 -23.21
CA PHE A 270 1.72 -17.19 -23.42
C PHE A 270 2.50 -16.05 -24.07
N GLY A 271 3.79 -16.24 -24.39
CA GLY A 271 4.62 -15.21 -24.99
C GLY A 271 4.94 -14.03 -24.08
N GLU A 272 4.98 -14.26 -22.77
CA GLU A 272 5.19 -13.23 -21.74
C GLU A 272 6.49 -13.41 -20.95
N GLY A 273 7.38 -14.30 -21.44
CA GLY A 273 8.67 -14.52 -20.80
C GLY A 273 9.62 -13.32 -20.90
N LEU A 274 9.45 -12.48 -21.90
CA LEU A 274 10.17 -11.23 -22.06
C LEU A 274 9.19 -10.05 -22.07
N VAL A 275 9.57 -8.96 -21.43
CA VAL A 275 8.79 -7.73 -21.48
C VAL A 275 8.84 -7.13 -22.87
N THR A 276 7.71 -7.15 -23.56
CA THR A 276 7.54 -6.58 -24.89
C THR A 276 6.36 -5.63 -24.91
N TRP A 277 6.49 -4.57 -25.71
CA TRP A 277 5.36 -3.66 -25.89
C TRP A 277 4.21 -4.38 -26.61
N ARG A 278 3.00 -4.13 -26.16
CA ARG A 278 1.76 -4.55 -26.81
C ARG A 278 0.77 -3.39 -26.78
N PRO A 279 -0.07 -3.23 -27.81
CA PRO A 279 -1.09 -2.19 -27.79
C PRO A 279 -2.10 -2.45 -26.66
N PRO A 280 -2.73 -1.40 -26.13
CA PRO A 280 -3.84 -1.53 -25.19
C PRO A 280 -4.95 -2.42 -25.76
N ILE A 281 -5.55 -3.25 -24.92
CA ILE A 281 -6.54 -4.26 -25.34
C ILE A 281 -7.82 -3.61 -25.87
N ASP A 282 -8.23 -2.53 -25.27
CA ASP A 282 -9.50 -1.84 -25.52
C ASP A 282 -9.45 -0.82 -26.67
N THR A 283 -8.28 -0.55 -27.25
CA THR A 283 -8.11 0.47 -28.31
C THR A 283 -9.14 0.33 -29.44
N LYS A 284 -9.40 -0.87 -29.91
CA LYS A 284 -10.37 -1.11 -30.98
C LYS A 284 -11.80 -0.78 -30.57
N THR A 285 -12.16 -1.08 -29.34
CA THR A 285 -13.49 -0.80 -28.80
C THR A 285 -13.70 0.68 -28.61
N VAL A 286 -12.70 1.38 -28.09
CA VAL A 286 -12.71 2.82 -27.92
C VAL A 286 -12.88 3.54 -29.26
N MET A 287 -12.17 3.14 -30.27
CA MET A 287 -12.24 3.75 -31.61
C MET A 287 -13.62 3.61 -32.27
N GLN A 288 -14.43 2.64 -31.88
CA GLN A 288 -15.74 2.42 -32.49
C GLN A 288 -16.85 3.33 -31.96
N VAL A 289 -16.62 4.03 -30.85
CA VAL A 289 -17.65 4.85 -30.18
C VAL A 289 -17.40 6.35 -30.28
N LEU A 290 -16.36 6.78 -31.00
CA LEU A 290 -16.09 8.19 -31.23
C LEU A 290 -17.19 8.83 -32.10
N GLY A 291 -17.69 9.97 -31.66
CA GLY A 291 -18.74 10.69 -32.36
C GLY A 291 -18.70 12.19 -32.08
N LYS A 292 -19.74 12.88 -32.57
CA LYS A 292 -20.03 14.26 -32.19
C LYS A 292 -21.27 14.26 -31.32
N LEU A 293 -21.19 15.00 -30.23
CA LEU A 293 -22.33 15.22 -29.36
C LEU A 293 -23.40 16.06 -30.04
N PRO A 294 -24.65 16.04 -29.58
CA PRO A 294 -25.72 16.86 -30.09
C PRO A 294 -25.43 18.37 -30.07
N ASN A 295 -24.60 18.81 -29.12
CA ASN A 295 -24.14 20.21 -29.00
C ASN A 295 -23.03 20.56 -30.01
N GLY A 296 -22.59 19.65 -30.86
CA GLY A 296 -21.55 19.84 -31.85
C GLY A 296 -20.12 19.68 -31.36
N ASN A 297 -19.91 19.45 -30.07
CA ASN A 297 -18.59 19.15 -29.51
C ASN A 297 -18.08 17.80 -30.01
N ALA A 298 -16.76 17.67 -30.15
CA ALA A 298 -16.14 16.43 -30.55
C ALA A 298 -15.80 15.60 -29.33
N GLU A 299 -15.97 14.29 -29.48
CA GLU A 299 -15.33 13.31 -28.61
C GLU A 299 -13.92 13.03 -29.15
N ILE A 300 -12.95 13.04 -28.27
CA ILE A 300 -11.55 12.77 -28.63
C ILE A 300 -11.01 11.60 -27.82
N MET A 301 -10.12 10.86 -28.43
CA MET A 301 -9.47 9.72 -27.78
C MET A 301 -8.06 10.10 -27.33
N LEU A 302 -7.78 9.89 -26.04
CA LEU A 302 -6.49 10.21 -25.43
C LEU A 302 -5.91 9.01 -24.68
N ASN A 303 -4.61 8.87 -24.72
CA ASN A 303 -3.88 7.96 -23.83
C ASN A 303 -3.92 8.52 -22.41
N PHE A 304 -4.37 7.71 -21.47
CA PHE A 304 -4.66 8.15 -20.10
C PHE A 304 -3.59 7.67 -19.12
N LEU A 305 -2.99 8.62 -18.41
CA LEU A 305 -1.96 8.39 -17.42
C LEU A 305 -2.43 8.74 -16.03
N THR A 306 -1.99 7.99 -15.04
CA THR A 306 -2.38 8.18 -13.63
C THR A 306 -1.16 8.36 -12.72
N PRO A 307 -0.44 9.50 -12.81
CA PRO A 307 0.73 9.76 -11.99
C PRO A 307 0.35 10.16 -10.57
N HIS A 308 1.35 10.13 -9.68
CA HIS A 308 1.24 10.75 -8.36
C HIS A 308 1.06 12.27 -8.48
N GLN A 309 0.28 12.84 -7.56
CA GLN A 309 0.13 14.30 -7.54
C GLN A 309 1.33 14.97 -6.83
N LYS A 310 1.58 16.22 -7.22
CA LYS A 310 2.69 17.00 -6.69
C LYS A 310 2.46 17.48 -5.25
N TRP A 311 1.21 17.80 -4.90
CA TRP A 311 0.84 18.52 -3.68
C TRP A 311 0.02 17.68 -2.70
N GLY A 312 0.02 16.38 -2.85
CA GLY A 312 -0.71 15.48 -1.98
C GLY A 312 -0.13 14.07 -2.01
N ILE A 313 -0.52 13.29 -1.03
CA ILE A 313 -0.21 11.87 -0.96
C ILE A 313 -1.55 11.14 -1.02
N HIS A 314 -1.89 10.65 -2.19
CA HIS A 314 -3.23 10.11 -2.46
C HIS A 314 -4.30 11.17 -2.14
N SER A 315 -5.25 10.85 -1.26
CA SER A 315 -6.28 11.78 -0.79
C SER A 315 -5.82 12.67 0.38
N THR A 316 -4.64 12.41 0.94
CA THR A 316 -4.11 13.19 2.06
C THR A 316 -3.81 14.61 1.64
N TYR A 317 -4.19 15.57 2.47
CA TYR A 317 -4.09 17.03 2.28
C TYR A 317 -5.10 17.65 1.30
N THR A 318 -6.03 16.90 0.75
CA THR A 318 -7.02 17.42 -0.19
C THR A 318 -8.03 18.37 0.45
N GLU A 319 -8.19 18.30 1.78
CA GLU A 319 -9.02 19.19 2.58
C GLU A 319 -8.29 20.43 3.10
N ASN A 320 -6.97 20.48 2.96
CA ASN A 320 -6.18 21.61 3.45
C ASN A 320 -6.31 22.83 2.50
N LEU A 321 -6.75 23.97 3.03
CA LEU A 321 -7.02 25.17 2.24
C LEU A 321 -5.79 25.69 1.49
N ILE A 322 -4.60 25.58 2.06
CA ILE A 322 -3.36 26.00 1.40
C ILE A 322 -3.06 25.06 0.23
N MET A 323 -3.22 23.76 0.43
CA MET A 323 -3.04 22.77 -0.65
C MET A 323 -4.08 22.93 -1.75
N LEU A 324 -5.34 23.23 -1.41
CA LEU A 324 -6.39 23.51 -2.38
C LEU A 324 -6.06 24.76 -3.23
N SER A 325 -5.48 25.80 -2.63
CA SER A 325 -5.07 26.99 -3.40
C SER A 325 -3.89 26.72 -4.34
N LEU A 326 -3.01 25.79 -4.01
CA LEU A 326 -1.89 25.36 -4.87
C LEU A 326 -2.34 24.40 -6.00
N ASN A 327 -3.42 23.67 -5.81
CA ASN A 327 -3.80 22.50 -6.57
C ASN A 327 -5.20 22.60 -7.20
N ARG A 328 -5.87 23.73 -7.13
CA ARG A 328 -7.27 23.98 -7.57
C ARG A 328 -8.34 23.10 -6.88
N GLY A 329 -7.96 22.06 -6.12
CA GLY A 329 -8.88 21.15 -5.44
C GLY A 329 -9.75 20.28 -6.36
N GLY A 330 -10.19 19.15 -5.82
CA GLY A 330 -11.08 18.21 -6.48
C GLY A 330 -10.45 17.39 -7.62
N PRO A 331 -11.26 16.67 -8.36
CA PRO A 331 -10.81 15.86 -9.47
C PRO A 331 -10.38 16.71 -10.65
N MET A 332 -9.13 16.61 -11.04
CA MET A 332 -8.53 17.38 -12.12
C MET A 332 -8.05 16.45 -13.22
N PHE A 333 -8.36 16.80 -14.45
CA PHE A 333 -7.95 16.09 -15.65
C PHE A 333 -7.14 17.02 -16.55
N TRP A 334 -5.88 16.72 -16.71
CA TRP A 334 -4.97 17.51 -17.52
C TRP A 334 -5.05 17.11 -18.99
N ILE A 335 -5.20 18.10 -19.86
CA ILE A 335 -5.35 17.93 -21.29
C ILE A 335 -4.51 18.98 -22.02
N SER A 336 -3.98 18.65 -23.21
CA SER A 336 -3.25 19.61 -24.03
C SER A 336 -4.16 20.71 -24.57
N GLU A 337 -3.59 21.87 -24.87
CA GLU A 337 -4.34 22.97 -25.50
C GLU A 337 -4.92 22.56 -26.87
N ASP A 338 -4.17 21.78 -27.64
CA ASP A 338 -4.59 21.35 -28.98
C ASP A 338 -5.78 20.37 -28.88
N ASP A 339 -5.70 19.38 -27.98
CA ASP A 339 -6.79 18.42 -27.77
C ASP A 339 -8.03 19.09 -27.17
N ALA A 340 -7.83 19.99 -26.22
CA ALA A 340 -8.91 20.75 -25.61
C ALA A 340 -9.68 21.60 -26.67
N LYS A 341 -8.94 22.27 -27.56
CA LYS A 341 -9.52 23.02 -28.67
C LYS A 341 -10.31 22.11 -29.62
N LEU A 342 -9.83 20.91 -29.92
CA LEU A 342 -10.54 19.96 -30.78
C LEU A 342 -11.85 19.49 -30.15
N ALA A 343 -11.86 19.32 -28.83
CA ALA A 343 -13.04 18.87 -28.08
C ALA A 343 -13.96 20.01 -27.63
N GLY A 344 -13.61 21.28 -27.90
CA GLY A 344 -14.34 22.44 -27.42
C GLY A 344 -14.32 22.62 -25.90
N ILE A 345 -13.22 22.20 -25.27
CA ILE A 345 -12.99 22.22 -23.80
C ILE A 345 -12.18 23.48 -23.48
N GLU A 346 -12.64 24.23 -22.50
CA GLU A 346 -11.91 25.35 -21.91
C GLU A 346 -11.35 24.96 -20.52
N ASP A 347 -10.40 25.76 -20.02
CA ASP A 347 -9.84 25.55 -18.69
C ASP A 347 -10.94 25.67 -17.62
N ASN A 348 -11.01 24.73 -16.68
CA ASN A 348 -12.06 24.54 -15.66
C ASN A 348 -13.41 24.00 -16.15
N ASP A 349 -13.59 23.70 -17.39
CA ASP A 349 -14.80 23.01 -17.83
C ASP A 349 -14.93 21.64 -17.12
N TRP A 350 -16.15 21.25 -16.83
CA TRP A 350 -16.43 19.88 -16.46
C TRP A 350 -16.39 18.99 -17.70
N ILE A 351 -15.64 17.91 -17.57
CA ILE A 351 -15.47 16.91 -18.62
C ILE A 351 -15.83 15.54 -18.08
N GLU A 352 -16.17 14.67 -18.99
CA GLU A 352 -16.31 13.25 -18.76
C GLU A 352 -15.27 12.50 -19.57
N ALA A 353 -14.58 11.57 -18.92
CA ALA A 353 -13.70 10.63 -19.57
C ALA A 353 -14.21 9.21 -19.32
N PHE A 354 -14.28 8.40 -20.36
CA PHE A 354 -14.86 7.05 -20.28
C PHE A 354 -14.23 6.07 -21.25
N ASN A 355 -14.40 4.81 -20.99
CA ASN A 355 -14.08 3.70 -21.86
C ASN A 355 -14.95 2.47 -21.50
N VAL A 356 -14.62 1.31 -22.03
CA VAL A 356 -15.36 0.06 -21.75
C VAL A 356 -15.37 -0.35 -20.28
N ASN A 357 -14.49 0.19 -19.46
CA ASN A 357 -14.37 -0.15 -18.04
C ASN A 357 -15.27 0.71 -17.16
N GLY A 358 -15.57 1.93 -17.58
CA GLY A 358 -16.38 2.86 -16.83
C GLY A 358 -16.20 4.31 -17.25
N ALA A 359 -16.64 5.22 -16.39
CA ALA A 359 -16.57 6.65 -16.61
C ALA A 359 -16.07 7.39 -15.36
N LEU A 360 -15.47 8.54 -15.57
CA LEU A 360 -15.11 9.51 -14.54
C LEU A 360 -15.51 10.93 -14.97
N THR A 361 -15.79 11.75 -13.99
CA THR A 361 -16.03 13.20 -14.20
C THR A 361 -14.95 14.00 -13.48
N ALA A 362 -14.45 15.03 -14.13
CA ALA A 362 -13.39 15.86 -13.59
C ALA A 362 -13.43 17.28 -14.19
N ARG A 363 -12.69 18.21 -13.58
CA ARG A 363 -12.47 19.52 -14.17
C ARG A 363 -11.22 19.50 -15.06
N ALA A 364 -11.33 20.07 -16.24
CA ALA A 364 -10.22 20.18 -17.17
C ALA A 364 -9.16 21.18 -16.67
N ILE A 365 -7.90 20.79 -16.79
CA ILE A 365 -6.76 21.69 -16.74
C ILE A 365 -6.14 21.71 -18.13
N VAL A 366 -6.37 22.79 -18.85
CA VAL A 366 -5.81 22.95 -20.19
C VAL A 366 -4.39 23.50 -20.07
N SER A 367 -3.41 22.79 -20.62
CA SER A 367 -2.01 23.14 -20.40
C SER A 367 -1.08 22.67 -21.51
N GLN A 368 -0.08 23.49 -21.80
CA GLN A 368 1.03 23.16 -22.69
C GLN A 368 1.98 22.10 -22.11
N ARG A 369 1.83 21.75 -20.84
CA ARG A 369 2.65 20.71 -20.17
C ARG A 369 2.28 19.30 -20.57
N ILE A 370 1.14 19.12 -21.22
CA ILE A 370 0.63 17.84 -21.66
C ILE A 370 0.82 17.73 -23.17
N ARG A 371 1.40 16.62 -23.60
CA ARG A 371 1.58 16.34 -25.02
C ARG A 371 0.23 16.04 -25.67
N PRO A 372 -0.06 16.57 -26.87
CA PRO A 372 -1.23 16.18 -27.64
C PRO A 372 -1.36 14.64 -27.80
N GLY A 373 -2.58 14.16 -27.72
CA GLY A 373 -2.90 12.72 -27.72
C GLY A 373 -2.76 12.03 -26.35
N SER A 374 -2.39 12.78 -25.31
CA SER A 374 -2.25 12.26 -23.94
C SER A 374 -3.03 13.10 -22.94
N ALA A 375 -3.47 12.44 -21.90
CA ALA A 375 -4.11 13.07 -20.75
C ALA A 375 -3.62 12.45 -19.45
N LEU A 376 -3.74 13.17 -18.36
CA LEU A 376 -3.45 12.60 -17.05
C LEU A 376 -4.42 13.08 -15.98
N MET A 377 -4.68 12.22 -15.03
CA MET A 377 -5.36 12.53 -13.79
C MET A 377 -4.52 12.02 -12.63
N TYR A 378 -4.31 12.85 -11.62
CA TYR A 378 -3.63 12.39 -10.43
C TYR A 378 -4.41 11.26 -9.77
N HIS A 379 -3.74 10.17 -9.43
CA HIS A 379 -4.39 9.01 -8.85
C HIS A 379 -4.82 9.26 -7.39
N ALA A 380 -5.80 8.48 -6.95
CA ALA A 380 -6.29 8.48 -5.57
C ALA A 380 -6.74 9.85 -5.02
N GLN A 381 -7.25 10.71 -5.89
CA GLN A 381 -7.88 11.95 -5.44
C GLN A 381 -9.20 11.69 -4.73
N GLU A 382 -9.48 12.47 -3.70
CA GLU A 382 -10.67 12.32 -2.88
C GLU A 382 -11.95 12.73 -3.60
N LYS A 383 -13.00 11.96 -3.40
CA LYS A 383 -14.37 12.21 -3.90
C LYS A 383 -15.43 11.82 -2.88
N LEU A 384 -15.21 12.13 -1.64
CA LEU A 384 -16.15 11.76 -0.59
C LEU A 384 -17.47 12.50 -0.67
N VAL A 385 -17.42 13.74 -1.14
CA VAL A 385 -18.56 14.65 -1.04
C VAL A 385 -18.83 15.26 -2.41
N ASN A 386 -20.10 15.41 -2.76
CA ASN A 386 -20.59 16.04 -3.97
C ASN A 386 -19.79 15.73 -5.24
N THR A 387 -20.17 14.67 -5.88
CA THR A 387 -19.58 14.26 -7.16
C THR A 387 -20.52 14.66 -8.29
N VAL A 388 -19.98 15.16 -9.37
CA VAL A 388 -20.75 15.38 -10.60
C VAL A 388 -21.13 14.03 -11.18
N GLY A 389 -22.39 13.88 -11.54
CA GLY A 389 -22.92 12.68 -12.18
C GLY A 389 -22.31 12.46 -13.56
N SER A 390 -22.13 11.21 -13.93
CA SER A 390 -21.70 10.81 -15.27
C SER A 390 -22.89 10.82 -16.22
N GLU A 391 -22.79 11.53 -17.34
CA GLU A 391 -23.82 11.52 -18.40
C GLU A 391 -23.90 10.15 -19.10
N ILE A 392 -22.76 9.44 -19.20
CA ILE A 392 -22.68 8.10 -19.82
C ILE A 392 -23.37 7.04 -18.99
N THR A 393 -23.13 7.02 -17.69
CA THR A 393 -23.62 5.94 -16.83
C THR A 393 -24.89 6.30 -16.09
N GLY A 394 -25.27 7.57 -16.02
CA GLY A 394 -26.36 8.06 -15.17
C GLY A 394 -26.11 7.85 -13.68
N GLN A 395 -24.87 7.54 -13.30
CA GLN A 395 -24.46 7.25 -11.94
C GLN A 395 -23.45 8.29 -11.44
N ARG A 396 -23.06 8.16 -10.20
CA ARG A 396 -22.02 8.96 -9.59
C ARG A 396 -20.75 8.92 -10.44
N GLY A 397 -20.16 10.07 -10.75
CA GLY A 397 -18.90 10.17 -11.49
C GLY A 397 -17.78 9.43 -10.76
N GLY A 398 -17.07 8.62 -11.50
CA GLY A 398 -15.98 7.78 -10.98
C GLY A 398 -14.69 8.55 -10.69
N ILE A 399 -13.68 7.81 -10.36
CA ILE A 399 -12.29 8.28 -10.18
C ILE A 399 -11.39 7.67 -11.26
N HIS A 400 -10.10 7.99 -11.24
CA HIS A 400 -9.11 7.43 -12.18
C HIS A 400 -9.20 5.91 -12.35
N ASN A 401 -9.46 5.16 -11.27
CA ASN A 401 -9.59 3.70 -11.33
C ASN A 401 -10.87 3.21 -12.02
N SER A 402 -11.83 4.06 -12.26
CA SER A 402 -13.06 3.68 -12.97
C SER A 402 -12.81 3.33 -14.44
N VAL A 403 -11.76 3.89 -15.02
CA VAL A 403 -11.35 3.68 -16.41
C VAL A 403 -10.05 2.87 -16.57
N THR A 404 -9.36 2.54 -15.48
CA THR A 404 -8.08 1.81 -15.47
C THR A 404 -8.22 0.39 -14.91
N ARG A 405 -9.16 -0.37 -15.41
CA ARG A 405 -9.39 -1.73 -14.94
C ARG A 405 -8.31 -2.68 -15.48
N ILE A 406 -7.88 -3.61 -14.65
CA ILE A 406 -6.97 -4.69 -15.08
C ILE A 406 -7.74 -5.64 -15.99
N ASN A 407 -7.32 -5.74 -17.23
CA ASN A 407 -7.75 -6.81 -18.11
C ASN A 407 -6.93 -8.07 -17.78
N MET A 408 -7.62 -9.10 -17.32
CA MET A 408 -6.98 -10.35 -16.90
C MET A 408 -6.43 -11.09 -18.10
N LYS A 409 -5.10 -11.05 -18.29
CA LYS A 409 -4.41 -11.94 -19.21
C LYS A 409 -4.24 -13.33 -18.59
N PRO A 410 -4.05 -14.40 -19.37
CA PRO A 410 -3.79 -15.72 -18.83
C PRO A 410 -2.65 -15.75 -17.81
N THR A 411 -1.57 -15.03 -18.07
CA THR A 411 -0.41 -14.93 -17.16
C THR A 411 -0.75 -14.19 -15.84
N HIS A 412 -1.64 -13.22 -15.87
CA HIS A 412 -2.16 -12.57 -14.64
C HIS A 412 -3.01 -13.53 -13.83
N MET A 413 -3.82 -14.36 -14.47
CA MET A 413 -4.61 -15.38 -13.77
C MET A 413 -3.73 -16.39 -13.07
N ILE A 414 -2.66 -16.82 -13.72
CA ILE A 414 -1.67 -17.73 -13.14
C ILE A 414 -0.97 -17.05 -11.95
N GLY A 415 -0.55 -15.80 -12.11
CA GLY A 415 0.06 -15.00 -11.06
C GLY A 415 -0.87 -14.84 -9.86
N GLY A 416 -2.15 -14.54 -10.10
CA GLY A 416 -3.18 -14.46 -9.07
C GLY A 416 -3.38 -15.79 -8.35
N TYR A 417 -3.43 -16.88 -9.08
CA TYR A 417 -3.51 -18.22 -8.49
C TYR A 417 -2.27 -18.54 -7.66
N ALA A 418 -1.08 -18.27 -8.19
CA ALA A 418 0.16 -18.49 -7.46
C ALA A 418 0.24 -17.63 -6.19
N GLN A 419 -0.23 -16.37 -6.22
CA GLN A 419 -0.33 -15.54 -5.03
C GLN A 419 -1.25 -16.14 -3.97
N LEU A 420 -2.44 -16.57 -4.36
CA LEU A 420 -3.40 -17.18 -3.45
C LEU A 420 -2.90 -18.52 -2.89
N ALA A 421 -2.31 -19.35 -3.76
CA ALA A 421 -1.84 -20.68 -3.39
C ALA A 421 -0.51 -20.65 -2.61
N TYR A 422 0.38 -19.69 -2.91
CA TYR A 422 1.76 -19.69 -2.44
C TYR A 422 2.21 -18.37 -1.82
N GLY A 423 1.35 -17.36 -1.75
CA GLY A 423 1.70 -16.03 -1.23
C GLY A 423 2.65 -15.24 -2.14
N PHE A 424 2.73 -15.56 -3.43
CA PHE A 424 3.70 -14.99 -4.35
C PHE A 424 3.09 -14.30 -5.56
N ASN A 425 3.53 -13.08 -5.84
CA ASN A 425 3.28 -12.37 -7.07
C ASN A 425 4.36 -12.68 -8.11
N TYR A 426 4.47 -13.91 -8.53
CA TYR A 426 5.63 -14.35 -9.27
C TYR A 426 5.48 -14.30 -10.80
N TYR A 427 4.27 -14.46 -11.30
CA TYR A 427 3.99 -14.61 -12.71
C TYR A 427 3.26 -13.41 -13.33
N GLY A 428 3.15 -12.32 -12.61
CA GLY A 428 2.46 -11.15 -13.11
C GLY A 428 3.33 -10.28 -14.00
N THR A 429 2.77 -9.76 -15.09
CA THR A 429 3.34 -8.61 -15.78
C THR A 429 2.94 -7.35 -15.04
N VAL A 430 3.89 -6.44 -14.80
CA VAL A 430 3.65 -5.20 -14.08
C VAL A 430 3.28 -4.09 -15.05
N GLY A 431 2.27 -3.29 -14.73
CA GLY A 431 2.02 -2.00 -15.35
C GLY A 431 1.08 -2.00 -16.55
N ALA A 432 0.43 -3.11 -16.88
CA ALA A 432 -0.54 -3.15 -17.98
C ALA A 432 -1.76 -2.25 -17.79
N ASN A 433 -2.09 -1.91 -16.56
CA ASN A 433 -3.24 -1.09 -16.20
C ASN A 433 -3.04 0.43 -16.34
N ARG A 434 -1.85 0.86 -16.74
CA ARG A 434 -1.52 2.30 -16.89
C ARG A 434 -1.40 2.74 -18.34
N ASP A 435 -1.64 1.85 -19.27
CA ASP A 435 -1.60 2.12 -20.69
C ASP A 435 -3.03 2.02 -21.25
N GLU A 436 -3.89 2.86 -20.75
CA GLU A 436 -5.31 2.91 -21.06
C GLU A 436 -5.63 4.08 -22.00
N TRP A 437 -6.68 3.87 -22.78
CA TRP A 437 -7.25 4.93 -23.61
C TRP A 437 -8.62 5.31 -23.06
N VAL A 438 -8.91 6.59 -23.13
CA VAL A 438 -10.20 7.14 -22.75
C VAL A 438 -10.75 8.03 -23.85
N ILE A 439 -12.06 8.04 -23.98
CA ILE A 439 -12.77 9.06 -24.75
C ILE A 439 -13.06 10.20 -23.80
N VAL A 440 -12.75 11.41 -24.22
CA VAL A 440 -12.96 12.65 -23.46
C VAL A 440 -13.91 13.55 -24.21
N ARG A 441 -14.85 14.13 -23.47
CA ARG A 441 -15.79 15.12 -23.98
C ARG A 441 -16.10 16.19 -22.94
N LYS A 442 -16.50 17.37 -23.39
CA LYS A 442 -17.10 18.39 -22.53
C LYS A 442 -18.49 17.92 -22.12
N MET A 443 -18.81 18.02 -20.84
CA MET A 443 -20.14 17.71 -20.34
C MET A 443 -21.15 18.72 -20.83
N SER A 444 -22.34 18.23 -21.16
CA SER A 444 -23.46 19.07 -21.62
C SER A 444 -24.13 19.77 -20.44
N GLU A 445 -24.19 19.11 -19.32
CA GLU A 445 -24.81 19.59 -18.09
C GLU A 445 -24.03 19.11 -16.86
N VAL A 446 -23.94 19.95 -15.85
CA VAL A 446 -23.29 19.61 -14.57
C VAL A 446 -24.35 19.26 -13.54
N ASN A 447 -24.59 17.98 -13.37
CA ASN A 447 -25.51 17.47 -12.38
C ASN A 447 -24.74 16.94 -11.16
N TRP A 448 -24.95 17.57 -10.01
CA TRP A 448 -24.39 17.10 -8.76
C TRP A 448 -25.16 15.88 -8.28
N PHE A 449 -24.55 14.73 -8.36
CA PHE A 449 -25.19 13.46 -8.07
C PHE A 449 -25.76 13.40 -6.65
N ASP A 450 -25.05 13.96 -5.69
CA ASP A 450 -25.45 13.96 -4.29
C ASP A 450 -26.49 15.07 -3.95
N LYS A 451 -26.92 15.86 -4.92
CA LYS A 451 -28.05 16.80 -4.75
C LYS A 451 -29.33 16.13 -4.29
N ALA A 452 -29.46 14.87 -4.58
CA ALA A 452 -30.61 14.08 -4.20
C ALA A 452 -30.67 13.73 -2.71
N ALA A 453 -29.68 14.02 -1.94
CA ALA A 453 -29.90 14.22 -0.52
C ALA A 453 -30.80 15.47 -0.43
N ASP A 454 -32.07 15.26 -0.68
CA ASP A 454 -33.04 16.28 -0.39
C ASP A 454 -32.81 16.79 1.04
N ASP A 455 -33.21 18.01 1.31
CA ASP A 455 -32.99 18.62 2.62
C ASP A 455 -33.50 17.76 3.80
N SER A 456 -34.42 16.83 3.54
CA SER A 456 -34.95 15.89 4.53
C SER A 456 -34.00 14.73 4.83
N GLN A 457 -33.09 14.42 3.90
CA GLN A 457 -32.04 13.42 4.06
C GLN A 457 -30.66 14.04 4.26
N ASN A 458 -30.56 15.33 4.34
CA ASN A 458 -29.39 16.01 4.83
C ASN A 458 -29.25 15.66 6.31
N VAL A 459 -28.88 14.44 6.48
CA VAL A 459 -28.32 13.96 7.69
C VAL A 459 -27.29 14.97 8.13
N GLU A 460 -27.29 15.27 9.36
CA GLU A 460 -26.27 16.04 10.05
C GLU A 460 -24.88 15.78 9.43
N GLY A 461 -24.33 16.77 8.81
CA GLY A 461 -23.08 16.63 8.08
C GLY A 461 -23.18 16.49 6.58
N GLY A 462 -24.36 16.84 6.03
CA GLY A 462 -24.69 16.71 4.63
C GLY A 462 -23.61 17.09 3.63
N THR A 463 -23.80 16.61 2.45
CA THR A 463 -22.90 16.79 1.32
C THR A 463 -22.59 18.28 1.13
N ALA A 464 -21.32 18.63 1.17
CA ALA A 464 -20.88 19.97 0.84
C ALA A 464 -21.02 20.19 -0.66
N ASP A 465 -21.63 21.29 -1.05
CA ASP A 465 -21.62 21.73 -2.43
C ASP A 465 -20.26 22.37 -2.75
N TRP A 466 -19.31 21.53 -3.11
CA TRP A 466 -17.96 21.96 -3.47
C TRP A 466 -17.90 22.73 -4.79
N GLY A 467 -18.98 22.71 -5.57
CA GLY A 467 -19.07 23.44 -6.82
C GLY A 467 -19.25 24.92 -6.62
N THR A 468 -19.93 25.34 -5.56
CA THR A 468 -20.19 26.73 -5.22
C THR A 468 -19.27 27.26 -4.12
N GLY A 469 -18.47 26.40 -3.51
CA GLY A 469 -17.62 26.74 -2.37
C GLY A 469 -18.38 26.99 -1.07
N SER A 470 -19.69 26.74 -1.05
CA SER A 470 -20.52 26.85 0.16
C SER A 470 -20.86 25.48 0.73
N ALA A 471 -20.22 25.12 1.82
CA ALA A 471 -20.69 24.00 2.62
C ALA A 471 -22.08 24.37 3.20
N PRO A 472 -23.06 23.43 3.17
CA PRO A 472 -24.31 23.65 3.89
C PRO A 472 -24.02 23.95 5.34
N ARG A 473 -24.45 25.10 5.80
CA ARG A 473 -24.32 25.44 7.23
C ARG A 473 -25.16 24.43 7.99
N ARG A 474 -24.54 23.70 8.92
CA ARG A 474 -25.30 23.00 9.96
C ARG A 474 -26.30 23.97 10.56
N LYS A 475 -27.58 23.67 10.45
CA LYS A 475 -28.56 24.33 11.33
C LYS A 475 -28.14 23.92 12.73
N ALA A 476 -27.68 24.89 13.52
CA ALA A 476 -27.45 24.65 14.92
C ALA A 476 -28.78 24.11 15.49
N THR A 477 -28.81 22.88 15.90
CA THR A 477 -29.85 22.36 16.76
C THR A 477 -29.76 23.21 18.00
N GLN A 478 -30.71 24.11 18.16
CA GLN A 478 -30.97 24.74 19.45
C GLN A 478 -31.45 23.60 20.34
N GLU A 479 -30.54 23.06 21.12
CA GLU A 479 -30.95 22.34 22.32
C GLU A 479 -31.64 23.37 23.21
N PRO A 480 -32.87 23.09 23.68
CA PRO A 480 -33.46 23.92 24.68
C PRO A 480 -32.59 23.81 25.94
N ALA A 481 -32.15 24.95 26.42
CA ALA A 481 -31.53 25.05 27.72
C ALA A 481 -32.53 24.57 28.75
N GLU A 482 -32.22 23.49 29.45
CA GLU A 482 -32.63 23.18 30.79
C GLU A 482 -31.42 23.04 31.69
#